data_de1b9315e498c9d0ffb020633a926c91
#
_entry.id   de1b9315e498c9d0ffb020633a926c91
#
_cell.length_a   1.000
_cell.length_b   1.000
_cell.length_c   1.000
_cell.angle_alpha   90.00
_cell.angle_beta   90.00
_cell.angle_gamma   90.00
#
_symmetry.space_group_name_H-M   'P 1'
#
loop_
_entity.id
_entity.type
_entity.pdbx_description
1 polymer ?
#
loop_
_entity_poly.entity_id
_entity_poly.type
_entity_poly.pdbx_seq_one_letter_code
_entity_poly.pdbx_strand_id
1 'polypeptide(L)'
;MKKLFYMPLLAVLLGFASCQFFETDPDNVLNEDQYIAKESEMYRGFLGIITRMQEAGDHAIFLTDPRSNYMETTGNAPIALQNLYRYESTDGNEYADPRPYYALIVSCNDFMTKLDDFYQRVDGALSDSAKVHIPRLVSSALRHKVWGYYMLGRIYGEAYWYDTNMTELDNLDNDKVFTKLDMKGICDYCIDLLDNGVELCGQRIPANLEMDWTYWVNPMGGNAAYKYWNLMTPRWINLRAELASWRTNYEDEAAARADWQWVRDNVLRYLTESMVNGGHWYSCTMQIILEYPNIFWTEQVAYEPQIMGAVFYDYQNKQTNRLVQYFCPEYPADGYYLKPAEKALEIYTEADIRGPKQRLVCNTLGGQLAFSKYYYTRLNNQGYLRQNIFEIQPTIPLFRGHDLHFLLAEAENHLGHWDVAKTLLNTGLLNRFPGGRLTLPADSLDGQAIWSEYYWADESVNWFAPAGGYGDIGIVGANRGKEYDLPVISDDATDAEKLAFAYDKDRIKAYDLALADEYLKEFTGEGKSYSYLVKMAERYGKDYKIVFDRVKAKYADASQVEASLQEKYFIDWTLE
;
A
#
# COMPACT_ATOMS: atom_id res chain seq x y z
N MET A 1 23.74 70.86 -18.98
CA MET A 1 23.34 70.64 -17.59
C MET A 1 21.83 70.39 -17.40
N LYS A 2 21.09 70.03 -18.44
CA LYS A 2 19.63 69.71 -18.30
C LYS A 2 19.28 68.19 -18.40
N LYS A 3 20.25 67.32 -18.64
CA LYS A 3 20.01 65.86 -18.77
C LYS A 3 20.23 65.05 -17.47
N LEU A 4 20.79 65.67 -16.43
CA LEU A 4 21.12 64.98 -15.18
C LEU A 4 20.00 65.04 -14.14
N PHE A 5 18.95 65.84 -14.37
CA PHE A 5 17.83 66.01 -13.41
C PHE A 5 16.65 65.05 -13.62
N TYR A 6 16.61 64.39 -14.78
CA TYR A 6 15.53 63.44 -15.07
C TYR A 6 15.84 62.00 -14.63
N MET A 7 17.09 61.66 -14.35
CA MET A 7 17.46 60.32 -13.91
C MET A 7 16.98 59.97 -12.49
N PRO A 8 17.06 60.87 -11.48
CA PRO A 8 16.50 60.56 -10.17
C PRO A 8 14.96 60.54 -10.14
N LEU A 9 14.29 61.34 -11.02
CA LEU A 9 12.83 61.33 -11.11
C LEU A 9 12.28 60.04 -11.73
N LEU A 10 13.01 59.45 -12.70
CA LEU A 10 12.67 58.16 -13.29
C LEU A 10 12.88 56.99 -12.31
N ALA A 11 13.93 57.06 -11.49
CA ALA A 11 14.20 56.06 -10.44
C ALA A 11 13.16 56.10 -9.31
N VAL A 12 12.66 57.28 -8.97
CA VAL A 12 11.57 57.43 -7.97
C VAL A 12 10.24 56.91 -8.54
N LEU A 13 9.93 57.14 -9.82
CA LEU A 13 8.72 56.61 -10.47
C LEU A 13 8.77 55.12 -10.66
N LEU A 14 9.92 54.51 -10.90
CA LEU A 14 10.10 53.05 -10.94
C LEU A 14 10.07 52.42 -9.55
N GLY A 15 10.44 53.15 -8.49
CA GLY A 15 10.31 52.69 -7.11
C GLY A 15 8.85 52.58 -6.62
N PHE A 16 7.98 53.48 -7.08
CA PHE A 16 6.54 53.40 -6.74
C PHE A 16 5.77 52.38 -7.57
N ALA A 17 6.20 52.07 -8.78
CA ALA A 17 5.61 51.00 -9.58
C ALA A 17 5.98 49.58 -9.07
N SER A 18 7.07 49.46 -8.32
CA SER A 18 7.51 48.17 -7.73
C SER A 18 6.69 47.74 -6.54
N CYS A 19 6.07 48.66 -5.77
CA CYS A 19 5.27 48.30 -4.62
C CYS A 19 3.88 47.78 -5.00
N GLN A 20 3.31 48.20 -6.14
CA GLN A 20 2.02 47.71 -6.61
C GLN A 20 2.09 46.32 -7.28
N PHE A 21 3.27 45.85 -7.61
CA PHE A 21 3.44 44.51 -8.21
C PHE A 21 3.47 43.40 -7.16
N PHE A 22 3.54 43.75 -5.87
CA PHE A 22 3.51 42.81 -4.73
C PHE A 22 2.27 43.01 -3.84
N GLU A 23 1.37 43.92 -4.16
CA GLU A 23 0.05 43.91 -3.57
C GLU A 23 -0.73 42.75 -4.22
N THR A 24 -0.75 41.60 -3.55
CA THR A 24 -1.75 40.57 -3.79
C THR A 24 -3.11 41.24 -3.67
N ASP A 25 -3.88 41.21 -4.78
CA ASP A 25 -5.27 41.70 -4.80
C ASP A 25 -6.00 41.08 -3.61
N PRO A 26 -6.48 41.88 -2.62
CA PRO A 26 -7.15 41.32 -1.44
C PRO A 26 -8.35 40.43 -1.81
N ASP A 27 -8.95 40.64 -2.99
CA ASP A 27 -10.04 39.83 -3.51
C ASP A 27 -9.58 38.45 -4.05
N ASN A 28 -8.27 38.22 -4.22
CA ASN A 28 -7.68 36.96 -4.65
C ASN A 28 -6.94 36.21 -3.53
N VAL A 29 -6.82 36.76 -2.33
CA VAL A 29 -6.40 36.05 -1.14
C VAL A 29 -7.62 35.31 -0.61
N LEU A 30 -7.69 34.01 -0.82
CA LEU A 30 -8.67 33.16 -0.15
C LEU A 30 -8.42 33.33 1.36
N ASN A 31 -9.29 34.06 2.03
CA ASN A 31 -9.30 34.08 3.49
C ASN A 31 -9.47 32.63 3.97
N GLU A 32 -8.76 32.26 5.01
CA GLU A 32 -8.80 30.94 5.62
C GLU A 32 -10.25 30.47 5.88
N ASP A 33 -11.14 31.39 6.23
CA ASP A 33 -12.58 31.18 6.45
C ASP A 33 -13.37 30.88 5.16
N GLN A 34 -12.78 31.00 3.98
CA GLN A 34 -13.45 30.84 2.68
C GLN A 34 -12.97 29.63 1.88
N TYR A 35 -12.12 28.78 2.47
CA TYR A 35 -11.54 27.63 1.77
C TYR A 35 -12.62 26.68 1.21
N ILE A 36 -13.70 26.41 1.97
CA ILE A 36 -14.91 25.76 1.48
C ILE A 36 -16.10 26.74 1.68
N ALA A 37 -16.34 27.63 0.73
CA ALA A 37 -17.43 28.59 0.80
C ALA A 37 -18.75 28.03 0.27
N LYS A 38 -18.71 27.03 -0.59
CA LYS A 38 -19.87 26.39 -1.23
C LYS A 38 -19.62 24.89 -1.48
N GLU A 39 -20.70 24.12 -1.63
CA GLU A 39 -20.67 22.66 -1.81
C GLU A 39 -19.69 22.18 -2.89
N SER A 40 -19.57 22.88 -4.03
CA SER A 40 -18.65 22.46 -5.10
C SER A 40 -17.17 22.54 -4.70
N GLU A 41 -16.83 23.26 -3.63
CA GLU A 41 -15.45 23.45 -3.18
C GLU A 41 -14.98 22.35 -2.22
N MET A 42 -15.90 21.63 -1.55
CA MET A 42 -15.54 20.45 -0.75
C MET A 42 -14.77 19.40 -1.56
N TYR A 43 -15.04 19.31 -2.84
CA TYR A 43 -14.36 18.40 -3.74
C TYR A 43 -12.95 18.86 -4.11
N ARG A 44 -12.75 20.18 -4.24
CA ARG A 44 -11.42 20.76 -4.46
C ARG A 44 -10.53 20.56 -3.24
N GLY A 45 -11.10 20.69 -2.03
CA GLY A 45 -10.40 20.39 -0.80
C GLY A 45 -9.93 18.92 -0.76
N PHE A 46 -10.79 18.00 -1.13
CA PHE A 46 -10.43 16.58 -1.21
C PHE A 46 -9.35 16.31 -2.27
N LEU A 47 -9.33 17.03 -3.39
CA LEU A 47 -8.24 16.95 -4.38
C LEU A 47 -6.87 17.29 -3.78
N GLY A 48 -6.81 18.17 -2.79
CA GLY A 48 -5.59 18.47 -2.06
C GLY A 48 -5.01 17.22 -1.38
N ILE A 49 -5.86 16.41 -0.75
CA ILE A 49 -5.47 15.12 -0.15
C ILE A 49 -4.93 14.17 -1.23
N ILE A 50 -5.60 14.07 -2.37
CA ILE A 50 -5.16 13.22 -3.49
C ILE A 50 -3.80 13.68 -4.02
N THR A 51 -3.55 14.99 -4.10
CA THR A 51 -2.23 15.51 -4.51
C THR A 51 -1.14 15.11 -3.52
N ARG A 52 -1.39 15.20 -2.21
CA ARG A 52 -0.44 14.72 -1.19
C ARG A 52 -0.21 13.20 -1.27
N MET A 53 -1.23 12.45 -1.61
CA MET A 53 -1.12 11.01 -1.86
C MET A 53 -0.21 10.72 -3.06
N GLN A 54 -0.29 11.52 -4.14
CA GLN A 54 0.60 11.41 -5.29
C GLN A 54 2.06 11.74 -4.93
N GLU A 55 2.28 12.76 -4.09
CA GLU A 55 3.62 13.12 -3.61
C GLU A 55 4.26 12.01 -2.75
N ALA A 56 3.45 11.30 -1.96
CA ALA A 56 3.90 10.20 -1.11
C ALA A 56 3.98 8.84 -1.84
N GLY A 57 3.42 8.72 -3.04
CA GLY A 57 3.13 7.42 -3.67
C GLY A 57 4.35 6.55 -3.93
N ASP A 58 5.43 7.08 -4.48
CA ASP A 58 6.64 6.32 -4.79
C ASP A 58 7.68 6.29 -3.65
N HIS A 59 7.45 7.06 -2.57
CA HIS A 59 8.40 7.26 -1.50
C HIS A 59 8.86 5.95 -0.85
N ALA A 60 7.91 5.09 -0.44
CA ALA A 60 8.23 3.83 0.21
C ALA A 60 9.06 2.90 -0.68
N ILE A 61 8.86 2.93 -2.00
CA ILE A 61 9.56 2.08 -2.96
C ILE A 61 11.05 2.40 -2.93
N PHE A 62 11.42 3.67 -3.03
CA PHE A 62 12.82 4.08 -3.06
C PHE A 62 13.49 4.05 -1.69
N LEU A 63 12.72 4.15 -0.62
CA LEU A 63 13.22 4.08 0.74
C LEU A 63 13.48 2.64 1.20
N THR A 64 12.56 1.72 0.92
CA THR A 64 12.56 0.39 1.52
C THR A 64 13.04 -0.72 0.60
N ASP A 65 12.74 -0.67 -0.70
CA ASP A 65 13.08 -1.76 -1.60
C ASP A 65 14.60 -1.94 -1.85
N PRO A 66 15.45 -0.88 -1.85
CA PRO A 66 16.90 -1.07 -1.84
C PRO A 66 17.42 -1.87 -0.64
N ARG A 67 16.71 -1.86 0.48
CA ARG A 67 17.01 -2.66 1.68
C ARG A 67 16.45 -4.08 1.59
N SER A 68 15.50 -4.36 0.69
CA SER A 68 14.95 -5.70 0.49
C SER A 68 15.95 -6.63 -0.19
N ASN A 69 15.61 -7.92 -0.29
CA ASN A 69 16.50 -8.93 -0.85
C ASN A 69 16.62 -8.91 -2.38
N TYR A 70 15.60 -8.38 -3.11
CA TYR A 70 15.53 -8.49 -4.58
C TYR A 70 16.01 -7.28 -5.35
N MET A 71 16.40 -6.23 -4.68
CA MET A 71 16.80 -4.98 -5.31
C MET A 71 18.20 -4.57 -4.91
N GLU A 72 18.95 -4.05 -5.85
CA GLU A 72 20.26 -3.45 -5.64
C GLU A 72 20.40 -2.16 -6.44
N THR A 73 21.32 -1.29 -6.04
CA THR A 73 21.64 -0.06 -6.74
C THR A 73 22.56 -0.33 -7.93
N THR A 74 22.40 0.44 -8.99
CA THR A 74 23.37 0.50 -10.10
C THR A 74 24.48 1.50 -9.81
N GLY A 75 25.50 1.52 -10.68
CA GLY A 75 26.56 2.53 -10.59
C GLY A 75 26.09 3.98 -10.83
N ASN A 76 24.90 4.18 -11.39
CA ASN A 76 24.32 5.50 -11.62
C ASN A 76 23.54 6.04 -10.41
N ALA A 77 23.27 5.18 -9.42
CA ALA A 77 22.43 5.56 -8.29
C ALA A 77 23.02 6.72 -7.50
N PRO A 78 22.22 7.73 -7.08
CA PRO A 78 22.64 8.76 -6.16
C PRO A 78 23.20 8.18 -4.86
N ILE A 79 24.13 8.88 -4.24
CA ILE A 79 24.75 8.46 -2.96
C ILE A 79 23.69 8.14 -1.91
N ALA A 80 22.62 8.94 -1.83
CA ALA A 80 21.55 8.72 -0.88
C ALA A 80 20.86 7.34 -1.03
N LEU A 81 20.62 6.87 -2.27
CA LEU A 81 20.12 5.52 -2.53
C LEU A 81 21.16 4.43 -2.25
N GLN A 82 22.44 4.71 -2.55
CA GLN A 82 23.52 3.77 -2.24
C GLN A 82 23.68 3.58 -0.72
N ASN A 83 23.53 4.64 0.08
CA ASN A 83 23.56 4.57 1.55
C ASN A 83 22.40 3.71 2.09
N LEU A 84 21.19 3.87 1.55
CA LEU A 84 20.06 2.98 1.90
C LEU A 84 20.36 1.52 1.58
N TYR A 85 20.87 1.25 0.38
CA TYR A 85 21.27 -0.09 -0.03
C TYR A 85 22.32 -0.71 0.90
N ARG A 86 23.30 0.08 1.35
CA ARG A 86 24.39 -0.36 2.23
C ARG A 86 24.04 -0.39 3.71
N TYR A 87 22.83 0.02 4.09
CA TYR A 87 22.41 0.17 5.47
C TYR A 87 23.30 1.17 6.25
N GLU A 88 23.78 2.19 5.57
CA GLU A 88 24.47 3.32 6.19
C GLU A 88 23.48 4.27 6.87
N SER A 89 23.98 5.25 7.63
CA SER A 89 23.14 6.25 8.30
C SER A 89 22.17 6.92 7.33
N THR A 90 20.96 7.14 7.79
CA THR A 90 19.88 7.82 7.05
C THR A 90 19.76 9.30 7.42
N ASP A 91 20.66 9.83 8.28
CA ASP A 91 20.66 11.24 8.65
C ASP A 91 20.84 12.13 7.42
N GLY A 92 19.94 13.09 7.25
CA GLY A 92 19.95 13.99 6.08
C GLY A 92 19.69 13.30 4.74
N ASN A 93 19.26 12.03 4.73
CA ASN A 93 18.94 11.30 3.51
C ASN A 93 17.56 11.70 3.00
N GLU A 94 17.49 12.29 1.81
CA GLU A 94 16.24 12.77 1.22
C GLU A 94 15.16 11.68 1.03
N TYR A 95 15.56 10.42 0.86
CA TYR A 95 14.62 9.30 0.74
C TYR A 95 14.08 8.83 2.09
N ALA A 96 14.76 9.16 3.20
CA ALA A 96 14.32 8.78 4.54
C ALA A 96 13.39 9.82 5.19
N ASP A 97 13.07 10.89 4.48
CA ASP A 97 12.26 12.00 4.96
C ASP A 97 10.79 11.59 5.19
N PRO A 98 10.25 11.65 6.42
CA PRO A 98 8.86 11.27 6.70
C PRO A 98 7.84 12.35 6.32
N ARG A 99 8.29 13.56 5.96
CA ARG A 99 7.41 14.72 5.68
C ARG A 99 6.31 14.45 4.66
N PRO A 100 6.47 13.64 3.59
CA PRO A 100 5.37 13.36 2.67
C PRO A 100 4.15 12.72 3.37
N TYR A 101 4.38 11.82 4.33
CA TYR A 101 3.29 11.19 5.09
C TYR A 101 2.65 12.15 6.08
N TYR A 102 3.45 12.97 6.77
CA TYR A 102 2.92 14.01 7.66
C TYR A 102 2.14 15.08 6.88
N ALA A 103 2.60 15.50 5.71
CA ALA A 103 1.89 16.44 4.86
C ALA A 103 0.51 15.91 4.44
N LEU A 104 0.41 14.60 4.15
CA LEU A 104 -0.87 13.95 3.90
C LEU A 104 -1.78 13.99 5.13
N ILE A 105 -1.27 13.63 6.31
CA ILE A 105 -2.02 13.62 7.58
C ILE A 105 -2.55 15.02 7.91
N VAL A 106 -1.69 16.04 7.81
CA VAL A 106 -2.07 17.45 8.01
C VAL A 106 -3.20 17.85 7.07
N SER A 107 -3.05 17.53 5.78
CA SER A 107 -4.08 17.86 4.78
C SER A 107 -5.42 17.17 5.06
N CYS A 108 -5.39 15.95 5.62
CA CYS A 108 -6.62 15.27 6.04
C CYS A 108 -7.29 15.97 7.24
N ASN A 109 -6.50 16.34 8.26
CA ASN A 109 -7.02 17.05 9.43
C ASN A 109 -7.60 18.41 9.03
N ASP A 110 -6.86 19.20 8.25
CA ASP A 110 -7.31 20.51 7.76
C ASP A 110 -8.60 20.40 6.93
N PHE A 111 -8.63 19.46 5.99
CA PHE A 111 -9.83 19.24 5.18
C PHE A 111 -11.05 18.90 6.02
N MET A 112 -10.91 17.98 6.99
CA MET A 112 -12.01 17.58 7.86
C MET A 112 -12.51 18.75 8.73
N THR A 113 -11.60 19.54 9.29
CA THR A 113 -11.95 20.74 10.07
C THR A 113 -12.69 21.77 9.21
N LYS A 114 -12.15 22.10 8.04
CA LYS A 114 -12.78 23.07 7.13
C LYS A 114 -14.14 22.60 6.60
N LEU A 115 -14.32 21.30 6.44
CA LEU A 115 -15.59 20.72 6.03
C LEU A 115 -16.64 20.80 7.16
N ASP A 116 -16.22 20.61 8.42
CA ASP A 116 -17.08 20.79 9.58
C ASP A 116 -17.49 22.27 9.75
N ASP A 117 -16.54 23.19 9.64
CA ASP A 117 -16.79 24.65 9.66
C ASP A 117 -17.79 25.05 8.56
N PHE A 118 -17.65 24.49 7.37
CA PHE A 118 -18.62 24.72 6.28
C PHE A 118 -19.99 24.17 6.66
N TYR A 119 -20.06 22.94 7.16
CA TYR A 119 -21.32 22.31 7.57
C TYR A 119 -22.05 23.13 8.64
N GLN A 120 -21.34 23.60 9.67
CA GLN A 120 -21.89 24.42 10.73
C GLN A 120 -22.41 25.79 10.21
N ARG A 121 -21.66 26.41 9.28
CA ARG A 121 -21.99 27.71 8.71
C ARG A 121 -23.26 27.71 7.85
N VAL A 122 -23.50 26.61 7.11
CA VAL A 122 -24.68 26.52 6.23
C VAL A 122 -25.95 26.08 6.97
N ASP A 123 -25.85 25.73 8.26
CA ASP A 123 -26.96 25.41 9.16
C ASP A 123 -28.01 24.47 8.52
N GLY A 124 -27.56 23.39 7.91
CA GLY A 124 -28.41 22.38 7.29
C GLY A 124 -28.99 22.74 5.91
N ALA A 125 -28.69 23.93 5.36
CA ALA A 125 -29.09 24.34 4.01
C ALA A 125 -28.27 23.65 2.91
N LEU A 126 -28.08 22.33 3.02
CA LEU A 126 -27.32 21.49 2.09
C LEU A 126 -28.24 20.83 1.05
N SER A 127 -27.76 20.70 -0.16
CA SER A 127 -28.39 19.84 -1.17
C SER A 127 -28.38 18.36 -0.72
N ASP A 128 -29.30 17.56 -1.27
CA ASP A 128 -29.35 16.13 -0.96
C ASP A 128 -28.07 15.41 -1.38
N SER A 129 -27.42 15.86 -2.44
CA SER A 129 -26.11 15.34 -2.86
C SER A 129 -25.02 15.64 -1.82
N ALA A 130 -24.96 16.86 -1.29
CA ALA A 130 -23.97 17.23 -0.28
C ALA A 130 -24.15 16.43 1.02
N LYS A 131 -25.40 16.24 1.46
CA LYS A 131 -25.72 15.39 2.65
C LYS A 131 -25.20 13.96 2.51
N VAL A 132 -25.22 13.40 1.30
CA VAL A 132 -24.71 12.06 1.03
C VAL A 132 -23.19 12.06 0.89
N HIS A 133 -22.59 13.08 0.29
CA HIS A 133 -21.17 13.09 -0.04
C HIS A 133 -20.27 13.52 1.13
N ILE A 134 -20.72 14.44 1.98
CA ILE A 134 -19.93 14.90 3.14
C ILE A 134 -19.43 13.72 4.00
N PRO A 135 -20.29 12.82 4.50
CA PRO A 135 -19.83 11.69 5.30
C PRO A 135 -18.83 10.78 4.56
N ARG A 136 -19.01 10.62 3.25
CA ARG A 136 -18.13 9.79 2.42
C ARG A 136 -16.76 10.42 2.18
N LEU A 137 -16.72 11.74 2.00
CA LEU A 137 -15.47 12.51 1.90
C LEU A 137 -14.68 12.46 3.21
N VAL A 138 -15.35 12.65 4.36
CA VAL A 138 -14.75 12.50 5.69
C VAL A 138 -14.21 11.08 5.88
N SER A 139 -15.02 10.05 5.58
CA SER A 139 -14.61 8.67 5.67
C SER A 139 -13.36 8.37 4.79
N SER A 140 -13.31 8.95 3.60
CA SER A 140 -12.15 8.84 2.72
C SER A 140 -10.92 9.56 3.28
N ALA A 141 -11.08 10.77 3.83
CA ALA A 141 -10.01 11.52 4.47
C ALA A 141 -9.45 10.79 5.70
N LEU A 142 -10.32 10.17 6.52
CA LEU A 142 -9.90 9.31 7.63
C LEU A 142 -9.01 8.15 7.18
N ARG A 143 -9.37 7.48 6.10
CA ARG A 143 -8.57 6.36 5.57
C ARG A 143 -7.22 6.82 5.03
N HIS A 144 -7.13 8.00 4.42
CA HIS A 144 -5.85 8.57 4.02
C HIS A 144 -4.98 8.94 5.23
N LYS A 145 -5.58 9.54 6.29
CA LYS A 145 -4.89 9.81 7.56
C LYS A 145 -4.33 8.52 8.17
N VAL A 146 -5.17 7.49 8.28
CA VAL A 146 -4.76 6.18 8.79
C VAL A 146 -3.66 5.57 7.95
N TRP A 147 -3.74 5.66 6.61
CA TRP A 147 -2.69 5.17 5.72
C TRP A 147 -1.37 5.90 5.96
N GLY A 148 -1.39 7.21 6.13
CA GLY A 148 -0.20 7.99 6.47
C GLY A 148 0.48 7.50 7.75
N TYR A 149 -0.28 7.30 8.82
CA TYR A 149 0.24 6.74 10.08
C TYR A 149 0.70 5.30 9.98
N TYR A 150 -0.02 4.45 9.23
CA TYR A 150 0.40 3.09 8.94
C TYR A 150 1.75 3.06 8.21
N MET A 151 1.98 3.96 7.26
CA MET A 151 3.26 4.08 6.55
C MET A 151 4.38 4.54 7.49
N LEU A 152 4.13 5.53 8.35
CA LEU A 152 5.10 5.96 9.36
C LEU A 152 5.47 4.81 10.31
N GLY A 153 4.47 4.10 10.84
CA GLY A 153 4.69 2.97 11.75
C GLY A 153 5.49 1.85 11.13
N ARG A 154 5.09 1.35 9.95
CA ARG A 154 5.75 0.19 9.32
C ARG A 154 7.16 0.49 8.80
N ILE A 155 7.50 1.75 8.54
CA ILE A 155 8.81 2.16 8.01
C ILE A 155 9.73 2.59 9.15
N TYR A 156 9.25 3.47 10.03
CA TYR A 156 10.07 4.11 11.04
C TYR A 156 9.87 3.52 12.44
N GLY A 157 8.81 2.75 12.66
CA GLY A 157 8.47 2.13 13.94
C GLY A 157 7.80 3.07 14.94
N GLU A 158 7.71 4.34 14.63
CA GLU A 158 7.16 5.39 15.49
C GLU A 158 6.56 6.54 14.71
N ALA A 159 5.68 7.33 15.33
CA ALA A 159 5.15 8.55 14.76
C ALA A 159 4.71 9.53 15.86
N TYR A 160 4.67 10.82 15.52
CA TYR A 160 3.98 11.82 16.32
C TYR A 160 2.51 11.90 15.89
N TRP A 161 1.62 11.61 16.83
CA TRP A 161 0.18 11.66 16.60
C TRP A 161 -0.38 13.04 16.94
N TYR A 162 -1.25 13.55 16.07
CA TYR A 162 -2.03 14.77 16.31
C TYR A 162 -3.34 14.76 15.53
N ASP A 163 -4.36 15.39 16.11
CA ASP A 163 -5.73 15.43 15.58
C ASP A 163 -6.18 16.83 15.16
N THR A 164 -5.40 17.87 15.52
CA THR A 164 -5.73 19.26 15.20
C THR A 164 -5.25 19.67 13.80
N ASN A 165 -5.88 20.69 13.21
CA ASN A 165 -5.31 21.40 12.08
C ASN A 165 -4.09 22.21 12.52
N MET A 166 -3.12 22.38 11.60
CA MET A 166 -1.86 23.08 11.93
C MET A 166 -1.99 24.60 12.03
N THR A 167 -3.15 25.18 11.72
CA THR A 167 -3.40 26.63 11.83
C THR A 167 -3.48 27.12 13.27
N GLU A 168 -3.73 26.26 14.24
CA GLU A 168 -3.79 26.58 15.66
C GLU A 168 -2.46 26.38 16.41
N LEU A 169 -1.37 26.09 15.68
CA LEU A 169 -0.06 25.81 16.28
C LEU A 169 0.74 27.08 16.62
N ASP A 170 0.15 28.00 17.36
CA ASP A 170 0.88 29.09 18.00
C ASP A 170 1.91 28.63 19.06
N ASN A 171 1.95 27.32 19.38
CA ASN A 171 2.78 26.72 20.41
C ASN A 171 3.36 25.36 19.95
N LEU A 172 4.20 25.35 18.91
CA LEU A 172 4.91 24.14 18.45
C LEU A 172 5.82 23.50 19.52
N ASP A 173 6.22 24.27 20.53
CA ASP A 173 7.04 23.81 21.67
C ASP A 173 6.23 23.10 22.77
N ASN A 174 4.94 22.83 22.53
CA ASN A 174 4.11 22.24 23.56
C ASN A 174 3.99 20.72 23.39
N ASP A 175 4.78 19.96 24.16
CA ASP A 175 4.74 18.48 24.22
C ASP A 175 3.33 17.89 24.44
N LYS A 176 2.33 18.72 24.77
CA LYS A 176 0.94 18.31 24.95
C LYS A 176 0.15 18.22 23.64
N VAL A 177 0.66 18.79 22.55
CA VAL A 177 -0.01 18.78 21.23
C VAL A 177 0.30 17.50 20.47
N PHE A 178 1.49 16.93 20.70
CA PHE A 178 1.95 15.75 19.97
C PHE A 178 2.16 14.58 20.95
N THR A 179 1.57 13.45 20.63
CA THR A 179 1.83 12.20 21.34
C THR A 179 2.75 11.33 20.50
N LYS A 180 3.96 11.04 20.98
CA LYS A 180 4.84 10.09 20.32
C LYS A 180 4.32 8.69 20.57
N LEU A 181 4.00 7.97 19.49
CA LEU A 181 3.51 6.60 19.50
C LEU A 181 4.56 5.68 18.89
N ASP A 182 4.74 4.51 19.47
CA ASP A 182 5.38 3.36 18.86
C ASP A 182 4.40 2.65 17.88
N MET A 183 4.87 1.59 17.23
CA MET A 183 4.03 0.85 16.26
C MET A 183 2.77 0.28 16.90
N LYS A 184 2.81 -0.16 18.18
CA LYS A 184 1.61 -0.63 18.90
C LYS A 184 0.60 0.49 19.07
N GLY A 185 1.06 1.64 19.58
CA GLY A 185 0.21 2.82 19.76
C GLY A 185 -0.40 3.29 18.45
N ILE A 186 0.36 3.29 17.35
CA ILE A 186 -0.15 3.62 16.01
C ILE A 186 -1.26 2.65 15.61
N CYS A 187 -1.07 1.34 15.80
CA CYS A 187 -2.11 0.35 15.52
C CYS A 187 -3.36 0.60 16.33
N ASP A 188 -3.23 0.84 17.63
CA ASP A 188 -4.38 1.04 18.53
C ASP A 188 -5.20 2.28 18.12
N TYR A 189 -4.55 3.42 17.92
CA TYR A 189 -5.23 4.67 17.50
C TYR A 189 -5.84 4.57 16.11
N CYS A 190 -5.13 3.98 15.16
CA CYS A 190 -5.64 3.81 13.80
C CYS A 190 -6.81 2.84 13.74
N ILE A 191 -6.76 1.74 14.49
CA ILE A 191 -7.86 0.76 14.59
C ILE A 191 -9.09 1.41 15.23
N ASP A 192 -8.90 2.20 16.29
CA ASP A 192 -10.00 2.94 16.91
C ASP A 192 -10.71 3.86 15.91
N LEU A 193 -9.94 4.64 15.12
CA LEU A 193 -10.51 5.47 14.07
C LEU A 193 -11.25 4.68 13.00
N LEU A 194 -10.72 3.52 12.60
CA LEU A 194 -11.34 2.69 11.57
C LEU A 194 -12.62 2.02 12.06
N ASP A 195 -12.65 1.58 13.33
CA ASP A 195 -13.79 0.84 13.90
C ASP A 195 -14.88 1.80 14.40
N ASN A 196 -14.51 2.92 15.03
CA ASN A 196 -15.44 3.86 15.65
C ASN A 196 -15.74 5.10 14.79
N GLY A 197 -14.90 5.42 13.80
CA GLY A 197 -15.06 6.63 13.00
C GLY A 197 -14.85 7.91 13.83
N VAL A 198 -15.45 9.00 13.39
CA VAL A 198 -15.29 10.35 13.97
C VAL A 198 -16.64 11.06 14.12
N GLU A 199 -16.79 11.88 15.18
CA GLU A 199 -17.89 12.82 15.32
C GLU A 199 -17.56 14.09 14.53
N LEU A 200 -18.27 14.33 13.43
CA LEU A 200 -18.06 15.50 12.57
C LEU A 200 -19.34 15.82 11.81
N CYS A 201 -19.53 17.08 11.44
CA CYS A 201 -20.72 17.52 10.71
C CYS A 201 -22.03 17.07 11.39
N GLY A 202 -22.07 17.14 12.72
CA GLY A 202 -23.24 16.83 13.53
C GLY A 202 -23.64 15.35 13.59
N GLN A 203 -22.79 14.44 13.19
CA GLN A 203 -23.06 13.00 13.19
C GLN A 203 -21.81 12.14 13.39
N ARG A 204 -22.01 10.89 13.81
CA ARG A 204 -20.94 9.87 13.79
C ARG A 204 -20.75 9.38 12.36
N ILE A 205 -19.54 9.57 11.83
CA ILE A 205 -19.15 9.16 10.47
C ILE A 205 -18.22 7.95 10.56
N PRO A 206 -18.65 6.78 10.06
CA PRO A 206 -17.79 5.60 10.04
C PRO A 206 -16.71 5.69 8.94
N ALA A 207 -15.58 5.02 9.13
CA ALA A 207 -14.47 5.05 8.19
C ALA A 207 -14.63 4.13 6.96
N ASN A 208 -15.68 3.31 6.90
CA ASN A 208 -15.90 2.33 5.84
C ASN A 208 -16.88 2.76 4.74
N LEU A 209 -17.28 4.04 4.72
CA LEU A 209 -18.14 4.55 3.67
C LEU A 209 -17.35 4.72 2.37
N GLU A 210 -17.85 4.12 1.30
CA GLU A 210 -17.29 4.27 -0.04
C GLU A 210 -17.97 5.42 -0.77
N MET A 211 -17.18 6.19 -1.52
CA MET A 211 -17.71 7.25 -2.35
C MET A 211 -18.37 6.63 -3.58
N ASP A 212 -19.64 6.90 -3.77
CA ASP A 212 -20.34 6.53 -5.01
C ASP A 212 -20.09 7.57 -6.10
N TRP A 213 -19.02 7.37 -6.84
CA TRP A 213 -18.62 8.28 -7.90
C TRP A 213 -19.53 8.23 -9.15
N THR A 214 -20.50 7.33 -9.19
CA THR A 214 -21.47 7.29 -10.29
C THR A 214 -22.38 8.52 -10.29
N TYR A 215 -22.66 9.10 -9.13
CA TYR A 215 -23.38 10.38 -9.00
C TYR A 215 -22.56 11.60 -9.47
N TRP A 216 -21.27 11.43 -9.64
CA TRP A 216 -20.33 12.49 -9.98
C TRP A 216 -20.08 12.65 -11.45
N VAL A 217 -20.78 11.94 -12.23
CA VAL A 217 -20.56 11.83 -13.68
C VAL A 217 -20.57 13.17 -14.39
N ASN A 218 -20.85 14.31 -13.71
CA ASN A 218 -21.17 15.46 -14.51
C ASN A 218 -20.68 16.88 -14.17
N PRO A 219 -19.89 17.20 -13.17
CA PRO A 219 -19.34 18.55 -13.12
C PRO A 219 -18.22 18.81 -14.13
N MET A 220 -17.59 17.76 -14.71
CA MET A 220 -16.42 17.92 -15.56
C MET A 220 -16.43 17.10 -16.86
N GLY A 221 -17.52 16.41 -17.19
CA GLY A 221 -17.76 15.89 -18.55
C GLY A 221 -16.99 14.66 -19.00
N GLY A 222 -16.33 13.90 -18.11
CA GLY A 222 -15.56 12.72 -18.49
C GLY A 222 -15.83 11.50 -17.61
N ASN A 223 -16.13 10.35 -18.22
CA ASN A 223 -16.57 9.13 -17.51
C ASN A 223 -15.46 8.33 -16.82
N ALA A 224 -14.19 8.52 -17.12
CA ALA A 224 -13.10 7.67 -16.65
C ALA A 224 -12.39 8.24 -15.41
N ALA A 225 -12.18 9.55 -15.33
CA ALA A 225 -11.35 10.19 -14.31
C ALA A 225 -11.80 9.96 -12.87
N TYR A 226 -13.10 9.79 -12.63
CA TYR A 226 -13.65 9.68 -11.26
C TYR A 226 -13.52 8.31 -10.63
N LYS A 227 -13.46 7.26 -11.42
CA LYS A 227 -13.17 5.91 -10.91
C LYS A 227 -11.78 5.86 -10.28
N TYR A 228 -10.83 6.61 -10.84
CA TYR A 228 -9.48 6.71 -10.31
C TYR A 228 -9.44 7.30 -8.89
N TRP A 229 -10.25 8.31 -8.60
CA TRP A 229 -10.25 8.92 -7.26
C TRP A 229 -10.71 7.97 -6.17
N ASN A 230 -11.73 7.17 -6.43
CA ASN A 230 -12.18 6.17 -5.47
C ASN A 230 -11.09 5.11 -5.23
N LEU A 231 -10.37 4.72 -6.28
CA LEU A 231 -9.25 3.79 -6.16
C LEU A 231 -8.02 4.41 -5.47
N MET A 232 -7.87 5.74 -5.50
CA MET A 232 -6.80 6.42 -4.76
C MET A 232 -7.07 6.49 -3.25
N THR A 233 -8.26 6.16 -2.79
CA THR A 233 -8.55 6.02 -1.36
C THR A 233 -8.24 4.60 -0.90
N PRO A 234 -7.36 4.40 0.10
CA PRO A 234 -7.07 3.07 0.64
C PRO A 234 -8.33 2.38 1.16
N ARG A 235 -8.50 1.10 0.86
CA ARG A 235 -9.67 0.34 1.32
C ARG A 235 -9.63 0.11 2.83
N TRP A 236 -10.79 0.29 3.47
CA TRP A 236 -10.95 0.09 4.90
C TRP A 236 -10.52 -1.30 5.35
N ILE A 237 -10.94 -2.35 4.64
CA ILE A 237 -10.63 -3.74 5.00
C ILE A 237 -9.12 -4.03 4.97
N ASN A 238 -8.39 -3.51 3.98
CA ASN A 238 -6.94 -3.69 3.90
C ASN A 238 -6.23 -3.00 5.06
N LEU A 239 -6.55 -1.72 5.31
CA LEU A 239 -5.95 -0.96 6.42
C LEU A 239 -6.20 -1.63 7.76
N ARG A 240 -7.46 -2.01 8.03
CA ARG A 240 -7.85 -2.60 9.30
C ARG A 240 -7.21 -3.98 9.54
N ALA A 241 -7.12 -4.80 8.49
CA ALA A 241 -6.52 -6.12 8.57
C ALA A 241 -4.98 -6.05 8.70
N GLU A 242 -4.32 -5.15 7.97
CA GLU A 242 -2.87 -4.92 8.11
C GLU A 242 -2.50 -4.43 9.51
N LEU A 243 -3.22 -3.44 10.03
CA LEU A 243 -2.98 -2.92 11.37
C LEU A 243 -3.22 -3.98 12.45
N ALA A 244 -4.26 -4.81 12.31
CA ALA A 244 -4.49 -5.92 13.21
C ALA A 244 -3.33 -6.94 13.18
N SER A 245 -2.89 -7.33 11.96
CA SER A 245 -1.76 -8.25 11.79
C SER A 245 -0.44 -7.69 12.39
N TRP A 246 -0.21 -6.38 12.33
CA TRP A 246 0.92 -5.75 13.01
C TRP A 246 0.76 -5.74 14.53
N ARG A 247 -0.45 -5.41 15.02
CA ARG A 247 -0.74 -5.29 16.46
C ARG A 247 -0.51 -6.59 17.21
N THR A 248 -0.81 -7.74 16.58
CA THR A 248 -0.57 -9.07 17.18
C THR A 248 0.86 -9.31 17.66
N ASN A 249 1.85 -8.58 17.11
CA ASN A 249 3.25 -8.71 17.50
C ASN A 249 3.54 -8.12 18.89
N TYR A 250 2.64 -7.30 19.42
CA TYR A 250 2.81 -6.51 20.66
C TYR A 250 1.78 -6.86 21.73
N GLU A 251 0.90 -7.81 21.47
CA GLU A 251 -0.18 -8.19 22.37
C GLU A 251 0.09 -9.54 23.06
N ASP A 252 -0.68 -9.80 24.10
CA ASP A 252 -0.73 -11.15 24.66
C ASP A 252 -1.45 -12.13 23.72
N GLU A 253 -1.31 -13.43 23.99
CA GLU A 253 -1.84 -14.49 23.13
C GLU A 253 -3.35 -14.39 22.91
N ALA A 254 -4.11 -13.97 23.92
CA ALA A 254 -5.57 -13.89 23.81
C ALA A 254 -6.01 -12.72 22.93
N ALA A 255 -5.39 -11.54 23.08
CA ALA A 255 -5.65 -10.37 22.27
C ALA A 255 -5.18 -10.58 20.82
N ALA A 256 -3.99 -11.15 20.63
CA ALA A 256 -3.47 -11.50 19.31
C ALA A 256 -4.38 -12.51 18.60
N ARG A 257 -4.89 -13.53 19.30
CA ARG A 257 -5.85 -14.47 18.75
C ARG A 257 -7.16 -13.78 18.33
N ALA A 258 -7.64 -12.81 19.10
CA ALA A 258 -8.84 -12.06 18.75
C ALA A 258 -8.64 -11.23 17.46
N ASP A 259 -7.47 -10.62 17.31
CA ASP A 259 -7.11 -9.91 16.08
C ASP A 259 -7.01 -10.85 14.88
N TRP A 260 -6.37 -12.01 15.03
CA TRP A 260 -6.32 -13.01 13.96
C TRP A 260 -7.73 -13.50 13.57
N GLN A 261 -8.61 -13.74 14.56
CA GLN A 261 -9.98 -14.11 14.28
C GLN A 261 -10.73 -13.00 13.53
N TRP A 262 -10.53 -11.75 13.93
CA TRP A 262 -11.11 -10.61 13.24
C TRP A 262 -10.63 -10.52 11.78
N VAL A 263 -9.31 -10.66 11.54
CA VAL A 263 -8.72 -10.65 10.19
C VAL A 263 -9.33 -11.76 9.36
N ARG A 264 -9.33 -12.99 9.86
CA ARG A 264 -9.89 -14.14 9.18
C ARG A 264 -11.35 -13.92 8.78
N ASP A 265 -12.22 -13.60 9.74
CA ASP A 265 -13.66 -13.53 9.53
C ASP A 265 -14.04 -12.39 8.57
N ASN A 266 -13.39 -11.24 8.71
CA ASN A 266 -13.74 -10.08 7.90
C ASN A 266 -13.11 -10.13 6.50
N VAL A 267 -11.87 -10.62 6.36
CA VAL A 267 -11.23 -10.80 5.06
C VAL A 267 -11.93 -11.88 4.25
N LEU A 268 -12.23 -13.04 4.87
CA LEU A 268 -12.95 -14.11 4.20
C LEU A 268 -14.35 -13.65 3.75
N ARG A 269 -15.09 -12.98 4.63
CA ARG A 269 -16.39 -12.40 4.29
C ARG A 269 -16.29 -11.39 3.15
N TYR A 270 -15.29 -10.49 3.19
CA TYR A 270 -15.09 -9.47 2.15
C TYR A 270 -14.78 -10.11 0.79
N LEU A 271 -13.87 -11.07 0.74
CA LEU A 271 -13.54 -11.80 -0.49
C LEU A 271 -14.79 -12.50 -1.05
N THR A 272 -15.57 -13.09 -0.18
CA THR A 272 -16.84 -13.75 -0.45
C THR A 272 -17.86 -12.82 -1.10
N GLU A 273 -18.24 -11.77 -0.38
CA GLU A 273 -19.29 -10.83 -0.80
C GLU A 273 -18.90 -10.08 -2.08
N SER A 274 -17.64 -9.73 -2.22
CA SER A 274 -17.13 -9.05 -3.41
C SER A 274 -17.24 -9.92 -4.66
N MET A 275 -17.08 -11.23 -4.50
CA MET A 275 -17.17 -12.19 -5.60
C MET A 275 -18.63 -12.46 -5.98
N VAL A 276 -19.51 -12.62 -4.99
CA VAL A 276 -20.94 -12.87 -5.21
C VAL A 276 -21.64 -11.73 -5.92
N ASN A 277 -21.29 -10.48 -5.56
CA ASN A 277 -21.94 -9.29 -6.11
C ASN A 277 -21.40 -8.85 -7.47
N GLY A 278 -20.55 -9.65 -8.11
CA GLY A 278 -20.15 -9.49 -9.52
C GLY A 278 -19.20 -8.34 -9.81
N GLY A 279 -18.51 -7.82 -8.79
CA GLY A 279 -17.72 -6.60 -8.95
C GLY A 279 -16.21 -6.78 -9.03
N HIS A 280 -15.63 -7.72 -8.28
CA HIS A 280 -14.19 -7.69 -8.10
C HIS A 280 -13.58 -9.10 -7.91
N TRP A 281 -12.63 -9.43 -8.76
CA TRP A 281 -11.91 -10.70 -8.79
C TRP A 281 -10.67 -10.60 -7.88
N TYR A 282 -10.85 -10.64 -6.57
CA TYR A 282 -9.73 -10.55 -5.63
C TYR A 282 -9.08 -11.90 -5.34
N SER A 283 -9.29 -12.89 -6.19
CA SER A 283 -8.76 -14.23 -5.97
C SER A 283 -7.45 -14.45 -6.72
N CYS A 284 -6.59 -15.28 -6.16
CA CYS A 284 -5.42 -15.82 -6.83
C CYS A 284 -5.86 -16.82 -7.89
N THR A 285 -6.27 -16.34 -9.06
CA THR A 285 -6.78 -17.14 -10.18
C THR A 285 -5.77 -17.24 -11.32
N MET A 286 -5.99 -18.20 -12.22
CA MET A 286 -5.18 -18.30 -13.45
C MET A 286 -5.25 -17.06 -14.36
N GLN A 287 -6.26 -16.22 -14.21
CA GLN A 287 -6.36 -14.97 -14.96
C GLN A 287 -5.31 -13.94 -14.60
N ILE A 288 -4.74 -14.02 -13.41
CA ILE A 288 -3.71 -13.06 -12.98
C ILE A 288 -2.54 -12.99 -13.96
N ILE A 289 -2.24 -14.09 -14.64
CA ILE A 289 -1.16 -14.15 -15.64
C ILE A 289 -1.42 -13.17 -16.79
N LEU A 290 -2.68 -12.98 -17.17
CA LEU A 290 -3.09 -12.08 -18.24
C LEU A 290 -3.25 -10.64 -17.75
N GLU A 291 -3.63 -10.48 -16.49
CA GLU A 291 -4.01 -9.21 -15.89
C GLU A 291 -2.85 -8.55 -15.14
N TYR A 292 -1.82 -9.31 -14.76
CA TYR A 292 -0.67 -8.80 -14.01
C TYR A 292 -0.05 -7.52 -14.61
N PRO A 293 0.19 -7.43 -15.93
CA PRO A 293 0.69 -6.19 -16.53
C PRO A 293 -0.30 -5.03 -16.43
N ASN A 294 -1.60 -5.31 -16.36
CA ASN A 294 -2.64 -4.28 -16.32
C ASN A 294 -2.66 -3.54 -14.98
N ILE A 295 -2.24 -4.19 -13.89
CA ILE A 295 -2.19 -3.60 -12.54
C ILE A 295 -1.32 -2.34 -12.54
N PHE A 296 -0.25 -2.31 -13.32
CA PHE A 296 0.75 -1.24 -13.26
C PHE A 296 0.68 -0.24 -14.41
N TRP A 297 0.09 -0.61 -15.56
CA TRP A 297 0.28 0.17 -16.78
C TRP A 297 -0.96 0.51 -17.59
N THR A 298 -2.09 -0.04 -17.27
CA THR A 298 -3.26 0.13 -18.13
C THR A 298 -3.97 1.46 -17.87
N GLU A 299 -4.43 2.10 -18.93
CA GLU A 299 -5.42 3.18 -18.84
C GLU A 299 -6.77 2.67 -18.32
N GLN A 300 -6.97 1.35 -18.32
CA GLN A 300 -8.17 0.69 -17.84
C GLN A 300 -8.01 0.13 -16.42
N VAL A 301 -6.97 0.51 -15.71
CA VAL A 301 -6.69 0.03 -14.34
C VAL A 301 -7.87 0.24 -13.37
N ALA A 302 -8.69 1.25 -13.60
CA ALA A 302 -9.92 1.47 -12.84
C ALA A 302 -10.95 0.34 -12.98
N TYR A 303 -10.78 -0.53 -13.96
CA TYR A 303 -11.58 -1.72 -14.19
C TYR A 303 -10.85 -3.00 -13.79
N GLU A 304 -9.59 -2.87 -13.35
CA GLU A 304 -8.81 -4.01 -12.90
C GLU A 304 -9.32 -4.47 -11.53
N PRO A 305 -9.96 -5.64 -11.45
CA PRO A 305 -10.65 -6.07 -10.22
C PRO A 305 -9.70 -6.41 -9.08
N GLN A 306 -8.42 -6.57 -9.35
CA GLN A 306 -7.44 -6.90 -8.32
C GLN A 306 -6.90 -5.68 -7.58
N ILE A 307 -7.15 -4.47 -8.07
CA ILE A 307 -6.70 -3.24 -7.42
C ILE A 307 -7.70 -2.82 -6.35
N MET A 308 -7.22 -2.76 -5.12
CA MET A 308 -8.00 -2.34 -3.96
C MET A 308 -7.64 -0.93 -3.46
N GLY A 309 -6.63 -0.35 -4.03
CA GLY A 309 -6.18 1.02 -3.83
C GLY A 309 -4.91 1.25 -4.62
N ALA A 310 -4.81 2.39 -5.29
CA ALA A 310 -3.64 2.72 -6.10
C ALA A 310 -3.50 4.23 -6.29
N VAL A 311 -2.27 4.69 -6.50
CA VAL A 311 -1.97 6.08 -6.84
C VAL A 311 -1.81 6.19 -8.35
N PHE A 312 -2.58 7.09 -8.95
CA PHE A 312 -2.57 7.38 -10.38
C PHE A 312 -1.91 8.72 -10.66
N TYR A 313 -1.28 8.82 -11.83
CA TYR A 313 -0.59 10.02 -12.29
C TYR A 313 -1.01 10.34 -13.72
N ASP A 314 -1.20 11.61 -14.00
CA ASP A 314 -1.53 12.10 -15.33
C ASP A 314 -0.39 12.99 -15.87
N TYR A 315 0.39 12.43 -16.79
CA TYR A 315 1.52 13.13 -17.40
C TYR A 315 1.11 14.43 -18.12
N GLN A 316 -0.06 14.45 -18.75
CA GLN A 316 -0.55 15.64 -19.46
C GLN A 316 -0.83 16.80 -18.50
N ASN A 317 -1.24 16.47 -17.27
CA ASN A 317 -1.43 17.42 -16.18
C ASN A 317 -0.17 17.60 -15.32
N LYS A 318 1.00 17.15 -15.80
CA LYS A 318 2.31 17.25 -15.12
C LYS A 318 2.38 16.49 -13.78
N GLN A 319 1.53 15.50 -13.62
CA GLN A 319 1.62 14.56 -12.50
C GLN A 319 2.53 13.42 -12.92
N THR A 320 3.63 13.24 -12.22
CA THR A 320 4.65 12.24 -12.58
C THR A 320 5.15 11.51 -11.34
N ASN A 321 5.65 10.28 -11.54
CA ASN A 321 6.44 9.55 -10.56
C ASN A 321 7.81 9.16 -11.15
N ARG A 322 8.69 8.65 -10.33
CA ARG A 322 10.08 8.36 -10.70
C ARG A 322 10.33 6.92 -11.14
N LEU A 323 9.30 6.07 -11.20
CA LEU A 323 9.46 4.62 -11.37
C LEU A 323 10.19 4.24 -12.67
N VAL A 324 9.76 4.81 -13.81
CA VAL A 324 10.39 4.50 -15.10
C VAL A 324 11.83 5.01 -15.14
N GLN A 325 12.07 6.21 -14.63
CA GLN A 325 13.42 6.76 -14.54
C GLN A 325 14.36 5.85 -13.73
N TYR A 326 13.89 5.34 -12.59
CA TYR A 326 14.76 4.60 -11.68
C TYR A 326 14.99 3.15 -12.09
N PHE A 327 14.02 2.53 -12.77
CA PHE A 327 14.08 1.11 -13.09
C PHE A 327 14.41 0.79 -14.55
N CYS A 328 14.31 1.75 -15.48
CA CYS A 328 14.47 1.48 -16.90
C CYS A 328 15.90 1.73 -17.38
N PRO A 329 16.62 0.70 -17.90
CA PRO A 329 17.98 0.88 -18.42
C PRO A 329 18.08 1.80 -19.63
N GLU A 330 16.98 1.99 -20.37
CA GLU A 330 16.94 2.82 -21.58
C GLU A 330 16.40 4.23 -21.32
N TYR A 331 16.33 4.66 -20.05
CA TYR A 331 15.90 6.01 -19.72
C TYR A 331 16.89 7.05 -20.34
N PRO A 332 16.38 8.07 -21.06
CA PRO A 332 17.22 8.91 -21.93
C PRO A 332 18.10 9.95 -21.21
N ALA A 333 17.94 10.10 -19.91
CA ALA A 333 18.70 11.01 -19.06
C ALA A 333 19.29 10.26 -17.85
N ASP A 334 19.66 10.96 -16.81
CA ASP A 334 20.11 10.34 -15.56
C ASP A 334 19.01 9.46 -14.99
N GLY A 335 19.29 8.18 -14.82
CA GLY A 335 18.34 7.18 -14.40
C GLY A 335 18.95 5.78 -14.30
N TYR A 336 18.06 4.77 -14.24
CA TYR A 336 18.44 3.39 -14.03
C TYR A 336 19.25 3.23 -12.75
N TYR A 337 18.68 3.65 -11.66
CA TYR A 337 19.34 3.64 -10.35
C TYR A 337 19.18 2.32 -9.60
N LEU A 338 18.12 1.57 -9.91
CA LEU A 338 17.75 0.33 -9.23
C LEU A 338 17.53 -0.79 -10.23
N LYS A 339 18.01 -1.97 -9.90
CA LYS A 339 17.88 -3.20 -10.69
C LYS A 339 17.62 -4.41 -9.79
N PRO A 340 17.15 -5.53 -10.34
CA PRO A 340 17.10 -6.78 -9.60
C PRO A 340 18.49 -7.21 -9.15
N ALA A 341 18.62 -7.69 -7.90
CA ALA A 341 19.84 -8.32 -7.43
C ALA A 341 20.06 -9.65 -8.15
N GLU A 342 21.24 -9.86 -8.72
CA GLU A 342 21.54 -11.02 -9.57
C GLU A 342 21.24 -12.35 -8.88
N LYS A 343 21.67 -12.49 -7.62
CA LYS A 343 21.42 -13.69 -6.81
C LYS A 343 19.95 -13.88 -6.44
N ALA A 344 19.18 -12.81 -6.40
CA ALA A 344 17.76 -12.91 -6.13
C ALA A 344 16.97 -13.54 -7.28
N LEU A 345 17.49 -13.52 -8.49
CA LEU A 345 16.82 -14.13 -9.65
C LEU A 345 16.81 -15.67 -9.60
N GLU A 346 17.72 -16.27 -8.86
CA GLU A 346 17.80 -17.74 -8.70
C GLU A 346 16.60 -18.34 -7.96
N ILE A 347 15.85 -17.53 -7.23
CA ILE A 347 14.65 -17.98 -6.50
C ILE A 347 13.44 -18.25 -7.40
N TYR A 348 13.40 -17.61 -8.56
CA TYR A 348 12.32 -17.84 -9.51
C TYR A 348 12.59 -19.11 -10.30
N THR A 349 11.64 -20.03 -10.30
CA THR A 349 11.68 -21.17 -11.20
C THR A 349 11.48 -20.72 -12.65
N GLU A 350 11.78 -21.60 -13.60
CA GLU A 350 11.58 -21.29 -15.04
C GLU A 350 10.12 -21.01 -15.39
N ALA A 351 9.20 -21.59 -14.65
CA ALA A 351 7.77 -21.45 -14.86
C ALA A 351 7.18 -20.21 -14.17
N ASP A 352 7.87 -19.68 -13.14
CA ASP A 352 7.37 -18.52 -12.39
C ASP A 352 7.25 -17.29 -13.31
N ILE A 353 6.02 -16.77 -13.42
CA ILE A 353 5.70 -15.68 -14.35
C ILE A 353 6.43 -14.37 -14.00
N ARG A 354 6.86 -14.20 -12.76
CA ARG A 354 7.56 -13.02 -12.27
C ARG A 354 9.04 -13.02 -12.64
N GLY A 355 9.61 -14.20 -12.86
CA GLY A 355 11.03 -14.40 -13.11
C GLY A 355 11.51 -13.95 -14.50
N PRO A 356 12.85 -13.96 -14.72
CA PRO A 356 13.47 -13.42 -15.94
C PRO A 356 13.04 -14.15 -17.23
N LYS A 357 12.63 -15.43 -17.14
CA LYS A 357 12.17 -16.19 -18.33
C LYS A 357 10.79 -15.77 -18.79
N GLN A 358 9.88 -15.45 -17.86
CA GLN A 358 8.52 -15.00 -18.15
C GLN A 358 8.38 -13.48 -18.20
N ARG A 359 9.30 -12.74 -17.60
CA ARG A 359 9.53 -11.29 -17.74
C ARG A 359 8.48 -10.36 -17.15
N LEU A 360 7.63 -10.79 -16.22
CA LEU A 360 6.63 -9.88 -15.65
C LEU A 360 7.21 -8.91 -14.62
N VAL A 361 8.20 -9.34 -13.82
CA VAL A 361 8.82 -8.50 -12.79
C VAL A 361 10.27 -8.19 -13.12
N CYS A 362 11.03 -9.18 -13.56
CA CYS A 362 12.44 -9.06 -13.89
C CYS A 362 12.68 -9.41 -15.36
N ASN A 363 13.54 -8.66 -16.04
CA ASN A 363 13.85 -8.85 -17.45
C ASN A 363 15.33 -8.51 -17.73
N THR A 364 15.76 -8.78 -18.96
CA THR A 364 17.01 -8.25 -19.51
C THR A 364 16.66 -7.33 -20.67
N LEU A 365 17.05 -6.08 -20.58
CA LEU A 365 16.82 -5.05 -21.59
C LEU A 365 18.17 -4.45 -21.99
N GLY A 366 18.50 -4.46 -23.29
CA GLY A 366 19.80 -3.99 -23.76
C GLY A 366 21.01 -4.70 -23.13
N GLY A 367 20.85 -5.95 -22.70
CA GLY A 367 21.90 -6.70 -21.99
C GLY A 367 22.03 -6.39 -20.49
N GLN A 368 21.21 -5.49 -19.96
CA GLN A 368 21.20 -5.11 -18.55
C GLN A 368 20.00 -5.72 -17.84
N LEU A 369 20.19 -6.17 -16.60
CA LEU A 369 19.09 -6.61 -15.75
C LEU A 369 18.16 -5.43 -15.48
N ALA A 370 16.87 -5.66 -15.61
CA ALA A 370 15.87 -4.62 -15.50
C ALA A 370 14.70 -5.07 -14.63
N PHE A 371 14.21 -4.16 -13.81
CA PHE A 371 12.98 -4.33 -13.06
C PHE A 371 11.81 -3.86 -13.91
N SER A 372 11.13 -4.79 -14.59
CA SER A 372 10.19 -4.51 -15.67
C SER A 372 8.72 -4.35 -15.23
N LYS A 373 8.42 -4.51 -13.94
CA LYS A 373 7.06 -4.43 -13.39
C LYS A 373 6.29 -3.19 -13.85
N TYR A 374 6.98 -2.05 -13.95
CA TYR A 374 6.38 -0.76 -14.27
C TYR A 374 6.44 -0.35 -15.74
N TYR A 375 7.01 -1.18 -16.63
CA TYR A 375 7.08 -0.84 -18.08
C TYR A 375 6.95 -2.05 -19.02
N TYR A 376 6.71 -3.25 -18.48
CA TYR A 376 6.64 -4.48 -19.28
C TYR A 376 5.64 -4.39 -20.43
N THR A 377 4.43 -3.89 -20.18
CA THR A 377 3.40 -3.76 -21.22
C THR A 377 3.70 -2.69 -22.28
N ARG A 378 4.74 -1.88 -22.05
CA ARG A 378 5.20 -0.86 -22.99
C ARG A 378 6.31 -1.34 -23.90
N LEU A 379 6.80 -2.56 -23.70
CA LEU A 379 7.72 -3.19 -24.63
C LEU A 379 6.99 -3.61 -25.89
N ASN A 380 7.65 -3.46 -27.05
CA ASN A 380 7.16 -4.04 -28.29
C ASN A 380 7.43 -5.56 -28.31
N ASN A 381 6.95 -6.27 -29.35
CA ASN A 381 7.11 -7.71 -29.50
C ASN A 381 8.59 -8.19 -29.58
N GLN A 382 9.54 -7.26 -29.77
CA GLN A 382 10.98 -7.54 -29.80
C GLN A 382 11.66 -7.20 -28.47
N GLY A 383 10.91 -6.73 -27.45
CA GLY A 383 11.44 -6.33 -26.16
C GLY A 383 12.01 -4.92 -26.08
N TYR A 384 11.75 -4.08 -27.07
CA TYR A 384 12.13 -2.66 -27.05
C TYR A 384 11.02 -1.80 -26.46
N LEU A 385 11.40 -0.69 -25.82
CA LEU A 385 10.46 0.28 -25.28
C LEU A 385 9.60 0.85 -26.42
N ARG A 386 8.30 0.96 -26.16
CA ARG A 386 7.41 1.67 -27.08
C ARG A 386 7.72 3.17 -27.04
N GLN A 387 7.48 3.83 -28.16
CA GLN A 387 7.51 5.27 -28.22
C GLN A 387 6.54 5.83 -27.16
N ASN A 388 6.93 6.89 -26.47
CA ASN A 388 6.17 7.58 -25.42
C ASN A 388 6.04 6.87 -24.06
N ILE A 389 6.86 5.85 -23.78
CA ILE A 389 6.83 5.22 -22.43
C ILE A 389 7.08 6.22 -21.31
N PHE A 390 7.87 7.26 -21.57
CA PHE A 390 8.21 8.30 -20.61
C PHE A 390 7.10 9.34 -20.39
N GLU A 391 6.10 9.35 -21.25
CA GLU A 391 4.93 10.22 -21.16
C GLU A 391 3.77 9.55 -20.41
N ILE A 392 3.80 8.23 -20.26
CA ILE A 392 2.77 7.47 -19.57
C ILE A 392 3.32 7.03 -18.22
N GLN A 393 2.72 7.52 -17.15
CA GLN A 393 3.16 7.22 -15.81
C GLN A 393 2.58 5.87 -15.33
N PRO A 394 3.37 5.00 -14.70
CA PRO A 394 2.85 3.79 -14.08
C PRO A 394 1.99 4.09 -12.87
N THR A 395 1.04 3.20 -12.60
CA THR A 395 0.22 3.19 -11.40
C THR A 395 1.02 2.56 -10.24
N ILE A 396 0.86 3.10 -9.04
CA ILE A 396 1.46 2.54 -7.83
C ILE A 396 0.35 1.88 -7.00
N PRO A 397 0.27 0.55 -6.94
CA PRO A 397 -0.69 -0.13 -6.09
C PRO A 397 -0.41 0.13 -4.61
N LEU A 398 -1.43 0.58 -3.88
CA LEU A 398 -1.40 0.64 -2.42
C LEU A 398 -1.75 -0.72 -1.82
N PHE A 399 -2.83 -1.30 -2.34
CA PHE A 399 -3.32 -2.62 -1.98
C PHE A 399 -3.85 -3.35 -3.22
N ARG A 400 -3.64 -4.66 -3.23
CA ARG A 400 -4.13 -5.59 -4.25
C ARG A 400 -4.87 -6.74 -3.60
N GLY A 401 -5.62 -7.52 -4.36
CA GLY A 401 -6.28 -8.71 -3.87
C GLY A 401 -5.33 -9.70 -3.18
N HIS A 402 -4.08 -9.78 -3.64
CA HIS A 402 -3.04 -10.60 -3.03
C HIS A 402 -2.73 -10.22 -1.58
N ASP A 403 -2.78 -8.93 -1.22
CA ASP A 403 -2.59 -8.50 0.17
C ASP A 403 -3.58 -9.19 1.10
N LEU A 404 -4.86 -9.30 0.69
CA LEU A 404 -5.88 -9.98 1.48
C LEU A 404 -5.66 -11.51 1.55
N HIS A 405 -5.18 -12.13 0.48
CA HIS A 405 -4.88 -13.57 0.50
C HIS A 405 -3.72 -13.90 1.44
N PHE A 406 -2.67 -13.07 1.46
CA PHE A 406 -1.58 -13.22 2.42
C PHE A 406 -2.06 -13.06 3.86
N LEU A 407 -2.87 -12.03 4.14
CA LEU A 407 -3.45 -11.79 5.47
C LEU A 407 -4.36 -12.94 5.91
N LEU A 408 -5.16 -13.50 5.00
CA LEU A 408 -6.00 -14.64 5.30
C LEU A 408 -5.17 -15.89 5.61
N ALA A 409 -4.16 -16.20 4.79
CA ALA A 409 -3.28 -17.35 5.03
C ALA A 409 -2.50 -17.21 6.35
N GLU A 410 -2.05 -15.98 6.69
CA GLU A 410 -1.38 -15.66 7.94
C GLU A 410 -2.32 -15.87 9.14
N ALA A 411 -3.55 -15.37 9.06
CA ALA A 411 -4.56 -15.54 10.11
C ALA A 411 -4.92 -17.02 10.33
N GLU A 412 -5.15 -17.78 9.26
CA GLU A 412 -5.43 -19.21 9.35
C GLU A 412 -4.25 -19.98 9.97
N ASN A 413 -3.02 -19.59 9.66
CA ASN A 413 -1.82 -20.16 10.27
C ASN A 413 -1.82 -19.97 11.81
N HIS A 414 -2.08 -18.76 12.28
CA HIS A 414 -2.06 -18.40 13.71
C HIS A 414 -3.28 -18.92 14.48
N LEU A 415 -4.39 -19.17 13.80
CA LEU A 415 -5.58 -19.80 14.39
C LEU A 415 -5.49 -21.33 14.49
N GLY A 416 -4.39 -21.92 13.99
CA GLY A 416 -4.16 -23.35 14.03
C GLY A 416 -4.73 -24.11 12.81
N HIS A 417 -5.30 -23.42 11.85
CA HIS A 417 -5.88 -24.00 10.63
C HIS A 417 -4.80 -24.18 9.56
N TRP A 418 -3.78 -24.94 9.88
CA TRP A 418 -2.56 -25.10 9.10
C TRP A 418 -2.78 -25.67 7.69
N ASP A 419 -3.75 -26.57 7.51
CA ASP A 419 -4.07 -27.15 6.20
C ASP A 419 -4.71 -26.09 5.28
N VAL A 420 -5.56 -25.23 5.82
CA VAL A 420 -6.12 -24.07 5.09
C VAL A 420 -5.01 -23.09 4.71
N ALA A 421 -4.15 -22.71 5.65
CA ALA A 421 -3.03 -21.80 5.41
C ALA A 421 -2.09 -22.33 4.32
N LYS A 422 -1.74 -23.64 4.37
CA LYS A 422 -0.93 -24.31 3.35
C LYS A 422 -1.63 -24.29 1.99
N THR A 423 -2.93 -24.54 1.97
CA THR A 423 -3.72 -24.58 0.73
C THR A 423 -3.78 -23.20 0.09
N LEU A 424 -4.07 -22.15 0.85
CA LEU A 424 -4.10 -20.76 0.35
C LEU A 424 -2.74 -20.31 -0.18
N LEU A 425 -1.65 -20.70 0.47
CA LEU A 425 -0.32 -20.36 0.00
C LEU A 425 0.06 -21.12 -1.28
N ASN A 426 -0.06 -22.44 -1.31
CA ASN A 426 0.51 -23.28 -2.35
C ASN A 426 -0.46 -23.53 -3.52
N THR A 427 -1.34 -24.52 -3.36
CA THR A 427 -2.11 -25.12 -4.47
C THR A 427 -3.48 -24.49 -4.70
N GLY A 428 -3.97 -23.74 -3.73
CA GLY A 428 -5.30 -23.14 -3.75
C GLY A 428 -6.46 -24.14 -3.56
N LEU A 429 -7.62 -23.58 -3.32
CA LEU A 429 -8.84 -24.33 -3.03
C LEU A 429 -9.31 -25.17 -4.22
N LEU A 430 -9.09 -24.70 -5.45
CA LEU A 430 -9.43 -25.44 -6.65
C LEU A 430 -8.71 -26.79 -6.74
N ASN A 431 -7.44 -26.83 -6.41
CA ASN A 431 -6.66 -28.07 -6.45
C ASN A 431 -6.91 -28.97 -5.23
N ARG A 432 -7.25 -28.38 -4.09
CA ARG A 432 -7.64 -29.14 -2.88
C ARG A 432 -8.98 -29.85 -3.07
N PHE A 433 -9.89 -29.27 -3.85
CA PHE A 433 -11.25 -29.74 -4.08
C PHE A 433 -11.56 -29.84 -5.59
N PRO A 434 -10.92 -30.77 -6.29
CA PRO A 434 -11.11 -30.91 -7.73
C PRO A 434 -12.55 -31.28 -8.07
N GLY A 435 -13.11 -30.61 -9.08
CA GLY A 435 -14.48 -30.80 -9.54
C GLY A 435 -15.51 -29.90 -8.86
N GLY A 436 -15.05 -28.91 -8.10
CA GLY A 436 -15.91 -27.85 -7.56
C GLY A 436 -16.80 -28.28 -6.40
N ARG A 437 -16.67 -29.51 -5.94
CA ARG A 437 -17.37 -29.97 -4.75
C ARG A 437 -16.34 -30.19 -3.66
N LEU A 438 -16.48 -29.41 -2.60
CA LEU A 438 -15.85 -29.70 -1.33
C LEU A 438 -16.33 -31.07 -0.84
N THR A 439 -15.56 -32.10 -1.10
CA THR A 439 -15.62 -33.30 -0.29
C THR A 439 -14.89 -32.93 0.99
N LEU A 440 -15.65 -32.44 1.96
CA LEU A 440 -15.07 -32.06 3.26
C LEU A 440 -14.37 -33.30 3.83
N PRO A 441 -13.08 -33.20 4.24
CA PRO A 441 -12.46 -34.29 4.97
C PRO A 441 -13.26 -34.53 6.22
N ALA A 442 -13.67 -35.77 6.43
CA ALA A 442 -14.49 -36.16 7.60
C ALA A 442 -13.75 -35.92 8.93
N ASP A 443 -12.46 -35.70 8.90
CA ASP A 443 -11.55 -35.94 10.02
C ASP A 443 -10.64 -34.72 10.38
N SER A 444 -10.97 -33.51 9.96
CA SER A 444 -10.16 -32.34 10.37
C SER A 444 -10.54 -31.89 11.78
N LEU A 445 -9.59 -31.36 12.56
CA LEU A 445 -9.72 -31.00 13.98
C LEU A 445 -10.83 -30.02 14.33
N ASP A 446 -11.11 -29.10 13.48
CA ASP A 446 -12.31 -28.28 13.49
C ASP A 446 -13.13 -28.62 12.25
N GLY A 447 -12.81 -29.70 11.69
CA GLY A 447 -13.37 -30.50 10.64
C GLY A 447 -14.14 -29.76 9.62
N GLN A 448 -15.36 -30.18 9.52
CA GLN A 448 -16.29 -29.72 8.51
C GLN A 448 -16.67 -28.22 8.63
N ALA A 449 -16.56 -27.62 9.82
CA ALA A 449 -17.02 -26.25 10.03
C ALA A 449 -16.14 -25.22 9.31
N ILE A 450 -14.79 -25.32 9.40
CA ILE A 450 -13.88 -24.36 8.79
C ILE A 450 -13.94 -24.43 7.28
N TRP A 451 -13.83 -25.63 6.72
CA TRP A 451 -13.91 -25.81 5.28
C TRP A 451 -15.28 -25.45 4.72
N SER A 452 -16.38 -25.60 5.50
CA SER A 452 -17.71 -25.19 5.09
C SER A 452 -17.84 -23.67 4.88
N GLU A 453 -17.01 -22.89 5.53
CA GLU A 453 -16.99 -21.44 5.35
C GLU A 453 -16.34 -21.01 4.01
N TYR A 454 -15.52 -21.87 3.43
CA TYR A 454 -14.96 -21.71 2.08
C TYR A 454 -15.86 -22.34 0.99
N TYR A 455 -16.97 -22.96 1.38
CA TYR A 455 -17.90 -23.61 0.49
C TYR A 455 -19.15 -22.76 0.26
N TRP A 456 -19.44 -22.54 -0.98
CA TRP A 456 -20.65 -21.85 -1.42
C TRP A 456 -21.64 -22.90 -1.92
N ALA A 457 -22.77 -23.03 -1.22
CA ALA A 457 -23.77 -24.05 -1.49
C ALA A 457 -24.51 -23.89 -2.83
N ASP A 458 -24.37 -22.74 -3.46
CA ASP A 458 -24.98 -22.44 -4.75
C ASP A 458 -23.98 -22.65 -5.88
N GLU A 459 -24.23 -23.63 -6.74
CA GLU A 459 -23.40 -23.92 -7.90
C GLU A 459 -23.23 -22.71 -8.85
N SER A 460 -24.16 -21.75 -8.83
CA SER A 460 -24.09 -20.50 -9.60
C SER A 460 -23.07 -19.51 -9.03
N VAL A 461 -22.65 -19.69 -7.80
CA VAL A 461 -21.74 -18.80 -7.05
C VAL A 461 -20.41 -19.49 -6.70
N ASN A 462 -20.11 -20.64 -7.28
CA ASN A 462 -18.92 -21.43 -6.97
C ASN A 462 -17.66 -20.85 -7.62
N TRP A 463 -17.11 -19.83 -7.02
CA TRP A 463 -15.89 -19.14 -7.46
C TRP A 463 -14.62 -19.96 -7.30
N PHE A 464 -14.62 -20.88 -6.36
CA PHE A 464 -13.46 -21.73 -6.10
C PHE A 464 -13.35 -22.90 -7.07
N ALA A 465 -14.40 -23.15 -7.84
CA ALA A 465 -14.47 -24.27 -8.78
C ALA A 465 -15.24 -23.92 -10.06
N PRO A 466 -14.69 -23.18 -10.95
CA PRO A 466 -15.44 -22.76 -12.12
C PRO A 466 -15.38 -23.74 -13.27
N ALA A 467 -16.47 -23.82 -13.99
CA ALA A 467 -16.42 -24.02 -15.41
C ALA A 467 -15.75 -22.79 -16.03
N GLY A 468 -14.43 -22.82 -16.32
CA GLY A 468 -13.79 -21.74 -17.07
C GLY A 468 -12.48 -21.16 -16.52
N GLY A 469 -11.88 -21.70 -15.47
CA GLY A 469 -10.52 -21.30 -15.04
C GLY A 469 -10.42 -20.14 -14.05
N TYR A 470 -11.49 -19.82 -13.33
CA TYR A 470 -11.53 -18.71 -12.37
C TYR A 470 -11.42 -19.12 -10.89
N GLY A 471 -11.08 -20.37 -10.59
CA GLY A 471 -10.94 -20.85 -9.22
C GLY A 471 -9.66 -20.39 -8.55
N ASP A 472 -9.68 -20.35 -7.21
CA ASP A 472 -8.50 -20.08 -6.42
C ASP A 472 -7.46 -21.20 -6.61
N ILE A 473 -6.31 -20.84 -7.11
CA ILE A 473 -5.14 -21.72 -7.34
C ILE A 473 -3.99 -21.44 -6.38
N GLY A 474 -4.23 -20.67 -5.33
CA GLY A 474 -3.26 -20.28 -4.32
C GLY A 474 -2.31 -19.18 -4.77
N ILE A 475 -1.62 -18.60 -3.81
CA ILE A 475 -0.69 -17.49 -4.06
C ILE A 475 0.45 -17.95 -4.98
N VAL A 476 1.09 -19.06 -4.64
CA VAL A 476 2.19 -19.65 -5.42
C VAL A 476 1.70 -20.16 -6.78
N GLY A 477 0.54 -20.83 -6.79
CA GLY A 477 -0.05 -21.39 -8.00
C GLY A 477 -0.42 -20.32 -9.03
N ALA A 478 -0.96 -19.18 -8.58
CA ALA A 478 -1.28 -18.03 -9.43
C ALA A 478 -0.07 -17.52 -10.22
N ASN A 479 1.10 -17.59 -9.60
CA ASN A 479 2.36 -17.19 -10.21
C ASN A 479 3.14 -18.33 -10.87
N ARG A 480 2.62 -19.55 -10.88
CA ARG A 480 3.32 -20.76 -11.35
C ARG A 480 4.67 -20.98 -10.63
N GLY A 481 4.76 -20.56 -9.38
CA GLY A 481 5.94 -20.73 -8.56
C GLY A 481 6.12 -22.19 -8.10
N LYS A 482 7.20 -22.43 -7.39
CA LYS A 482 7.42 -23.72 -6.72
C LYS A 482 6.76 -23.70 -5.36
N GLU A 483 5.93 -24.71 -5.08
CA GLU A 483 5.31 -24.89 -3.78
C GLU A 483 6.32 -24.98 -2.63
N TYR A 484 5.94 -24.47 -1.47
CA TYR A 484 6.70 -24.60 -0.24
C TYR A 484 6.45 -25.96 0.40
N ASP A 485 7.53 -26.63 0.78
CA ASP A 485 7.48 -27.86 1.58
C ASP A 485 7.30 -27.48 3.05
N LEU A 486 6.06 -27.51 3.51
CA LEU A 486 5.67 -27.10 4.84
C LEU A 486 5.44 -28.31 5.76
N PRO A 487 5.74 -28.17 7.07
CA PRO A 487 5.43 -29.20 8.04
C PRO A 487 3.96 -29.62 7.97
N VAL A 488 3.71 -30.91 8.00
CA VAL A 488 2.38 -31.54 8.05
C VAL A 488 2.36 -32.63 9.11
N ILE A 489 1.17 -32.94 9.61
CA ILE A 489 0.98 -34.06 10.52
C ILE A 489 0.28 -35.22 9.78
N SER A 490 0.54 -36.45 10.22
CA SER A 490 -0.11 -37.64 9.65
C SER A 490 -1.62 -37.62 9.88
N ASP A 491 -2.36 -38.12 8.91
CA ASP A 491 -3.82 -38.30 9.03
C ASP A 491 -4.19 -39.26 10.18
N ASP A 492 -3.31 -40.23 10.48
CA ASP A 492 -3.47 -41.20 11.57
C ASP A 492 -3.15 -40.62 12.96
N ALA A 493 -2.68 -39.40 13.07
CA ALA A 493 -2.38 -38.78 14.36
C ALA A 493 -3.65 -38.61 15.19
N THR A 494 -3.49 -38.74 16.51
CA THR A 494 -4.58 -38.51 17.47
C THR A 494 -5.02 -37.05 17.49
N ASP A 495 -6.23 -36.76 17.96
CA ASP A 495 -6.74 -35.39 18.09
C ASP A 495 -5.84 -34.52 18.99
N ALA A 496 -5.26 -35.12 20.05
CA ALA A 496 -4.33 -34.42 20.93
C ALA A 496 -3.02 -34.04 20.19
N GLU A 497 -2.47 -34.91 19.35
CA GLU A 497 -1.29 -34.63 18.53
C GLU A 497 -1.60 -33.59 17.46
N LYS A 498 -2.74 -33.69 16.82
CA LYS A 498 -3.22 -32.71 15.83
C LYS A 498 -3.39 -31.32 16.47
N LEU A 499 -3.98 -31.26 17.67
CA LEU A 499 -4.12 -30.00 18.41
C LEU A 499 -2.77 -29.43 18.83
N ALA A 500 -1.86 -30.26 19.32
CA ALA A 500 -0.50 -29.84 19.66
C ALA A 500 0.24 -29.29 18.43
N PHE A 501 0.13 -29.98 17.29
CA PHE A 501 0.71 -29.53 16.02
C PHE A 501 0.11 -28.21 15.53
N ALA A 502 -1.21 -28.04 15.63
CA ALA A 502 -1.92 -26.84 15.20
C ALA A 502 -1.37 -25.57 15.86
N TYR A 503 -0.94 -25.66 17.13
CA TYR A 503 -0.43 -24.52 17.90
C TYR A 503 1.09 -24.62 18.20
N ASP A 504 1.80 -25.52 17.49
CA ASP A 504 3.23 -25.62 17.59
C ASP A 504 3.92 -24.37 17.04
N LYS A 505 4.77 -23.75 17.85
CA LYS A 505 5.41 -22.46 17.52
C LYS A 505 6.39 -22.57 16.36
N ASP A 506 7.10 -23.70 16.25
CA ASP A 506 8.06 -23.90 15.16
C ASP A 506 7.32 -24.14 13.84
N ARG A 507 6.19 -24.86 13.88
CA ARG A 507 5.31 -25.04 12.73
C ARG A 507 4.75 -23.68 12.28
N ILE A 508 4.20 -22.87 13.21
CA ILE A 508 3.66 -21.53 12.90
C ILE A 508 4.75 -20.67 12.27
N LYS A 509 5.94 -20.65 12.87
CA LYS A 509 7.09 -19.89 12.35
C LYS A 509 7.48 -20.35 10.95
N ALA A 510 7.51 -21.64 10.68
CA ALA A 510 7.86 -22.18 9.36
C ALA A 510 6.89 -21.69 8.27
N TYR A 511 5.60 -21.63 8.56
CA TYR A 511 4.58 -21.12 7.66
C TYR A 511 4.71 -19.59 7.44
N ASP A 512 4.91 -18.83 8.51
CA ASP A 512 5.11 -17.37 8.41
C ASP A 512 6.36 -17.02 7.58
N LEU A 513 7.45 -17.81 7.73
CA LEU A 513 8.65 -17.58 6.95
C LEU A 513 8.47 -17.94 5.47
N ALA A 514 7.68 -18.98 5.16
CA ALA A 514 7.32 -19.30 3.78
C ALA A 514 6.42 -18.22 3.16
N LEU A 515 5.45 -17.72 3.92
CA LEU A 515 4.64 -16.56 3.51
C LEU A 515 5.52 -15.34 3.25
N ALA A 516 6.51 -15.08 4.13
CA ALA A 516 7.43 -13.97 3.93
C ALA A 516 8.28 -14.12 2.66
N ASP A 517 8.80 -15.32 2.39
CA ASP A 517 9.58 -15.58 1.19
C ASP A 517 8.75 -15.42 -0.09
N GLU A 518 7.47 -15.80 -0.06
CA GLU A 518 6.57 -15.58 -1.20
C GLU A 518 6.14 -14.11 -1.32
N TYR A 519 5.89 -13.43 -0.18
CA TYR A 519 5.57 -12.00 -0.15
C TYR A 519 6.67 -11.14 -0.79
N LEU A 520 7.93 -11.48 -0.51
CA LEU A 520 9.08 -10.80 -1.10
C LEU A 520 9.10 -10.93 -2.63
N LYS A 521 8.77 -12.09 -3.19
CA LYS A 521 8.68 -12.30 -4.65
C LYS A 521 7.54 -11.50 -5.27
N GLU A 522 6.40 -11.48 -4.59
CA GLU A 522 5.18 -10.87 -5.11
C GLU A 522 5.24 -9.34 -5.08
N PHE A 523 5.68 -8.77 -3.96
CA PHE A 523 5.61 -7.33 -3.71
C PHE A 523 6.92 -6.56 -3.89
N THR A 524 7.95 -7.18 -4.44
CA THR A 524 9.19 -6.47 -4.76
C THR A 524 8.91 -5.29 -5.70
N GLY A 525 9.46 -4.14 -5.40
CA GLY A 525 9.25 -2.89 -6.13
C GLY A 525 7.97 -2.14 -5.77
N GLU A 526 7.17 -2.60 -4.78
CA GLU A 526 5.95 -1.94 -4.34
C GLU A 526 6.10 -1.24 -2.97
N GLY A 527 7.31 -1.18 -2.42
CA GLY A 527 7.56 -0.52 -1.13
C GLY A 527 7.01 -1.28 0.09
N LYS A 528 6.81 -2.60 -0.03
CA LYS A 528 6.19 -3.44 1.00
C LYS A 528 7.11 -4.52 1.56
N SER A 529 7.98 -5.05 0.73
CA SER A 529 8.78 -6.26 1.01
C SER A 529 9.64 -6.13 2.25
N TYR A 530 10.39 -5.04 2.40
CA TYR A 530 11.25 -4.82 3.55
C TYR A 530 10.45 -4.70 4.86
N SER A 531 9.37 -3.91 4.84
CA SER A 531 8.50 -3.74 6.01
C SER A 531 7.84 -5.05 6.45
N TYR A 532 7.55 -5.96 5.52
CA TYR A 532 7.05 -7.29 5.88
C TYR A 532 8.09 -8.13 6.63
N LEU A 533 9.36 -8.05 6.23
CA LEU A 533 10.45 -8.68 6.98
C LEU A 533 10.60 -8.07 8.39
N VAL A 534 10.47 -6.76 8.52
CA VAL A 534 10.47 -6.08 9.81
C VAL A 534 9.30 -6.56 10.67
N LYS A 535 8.09 -6.70 10.10
CA LYS A 535 6.92 -7.28 10.80
C LYS A 535 7.22 -8.67 11.35
N MET A 536 7.88 -9.52 10.56
CA MET A 536 8.28 -10.85 11.00
C MET A 536 9.36 -10.79 12.10
N ALA A 537 10.34 -9.90 11.99
CA ALA A 537 11.35 -9.72 13.04
C ALA A 537 10.72 -9.31 14.37
N GLU A 538 9.79 -8.35 14.36
CA GLU A 538 9.02 -7.94 15.54
C GLU A 538 8.25 -9.11 16.17
N ARG A 539 7.55 -9.90 15.34
CA ARG A 539 6.75 -11.07 15.76
C ARG A 539 7.57 -12.11 16.52
N TYR A 540 8.80 -12.33 16.09
CA TYR A 540 9.67 -13.35 16.66
C TYR A 540 10.71 -12.79 17.64
N GLY A 541 10.28 -11.82 18.46
CA GLY A 541 11.08 -11.31 19.59
C GLY A 541 12.20 -10.37 19.16
N LYS A 542 11.96 -9.58 18.12
CA LYS A 542 12.92 -8.63 17.53
C LYS A 542 14.15 -9.36 16.95
N ASP A 543 13.89 -10.50 16.31
CA ASP A 543 14.92 -11.32 15.68
C ASP A 543 15.39 -10.70 14.34
N TYR A 544 16.39 -9.82 14.40
CA TYR A 544 16.99 -9.19 13.22
C TYR A 544 17.49 -10.19 12.17
N LYS A 545 17.80 -11.42 12.57
CA LYS A 545 18.29 -12.47 11.66
C LYS A 545 17.25 -12.85 10.61
N ILE A 546 15.96 -12.70 10.91
CA ILE A 546 14.89 -12.90 9.94
C ILE A 546 15.06 -11.98 8.73
N VAL A 547 15.45 -10.72 8.96
CA VAL A 547 15.79 -9.76 7.91
C VAL A 547 17.14 -10.10 7.29
N PHE A 548 18.17 -10.22 8.12
CA PHE A 548 19.55 -10.41 7.69
C PHE A 548 19.73 -11.63 6.78
N ASP A 549 19.20 -12.80 7.18
CA ASP A 549 19.34 -14.05 6.43
C ASP A 549 18.76 -13.98 5.01
N ARG A 550 17.81 -13.08 4.76
CA ARG A 550 17.21 -12.88 3.45
C ARG A 550 17.94 -11.86 2.60
N VAL A 551 18.50 -10.82 3.22
CA VAL A 551 19.16 -9.74 2.47
C VAL A 551 20.65 -9.96 2.23
N LYS A 552 21.34 -10.73 3.10
CA LYS A 552 22.80 -10.89 3.07
C LYS A 552 23.35 -11.41 1.75
N ALA A 553 22.58 -12.25 1.03
CA ALA A 553 23.05 -12.92 -0.18
C ALA A 553 23.41 -11.96 -1.34
N LYS A 554 22.87 -10.76 -1.35
CA LYS A 554 23.15 -9.76 -2.40
C LYS A 554 24.46 -8.99 -2.19
N TYR A 555 25.10 -9.12 -1.01
CA TYR A 555 26.34 -8.42 -0.68
C TYR A 555 27.55 -9.36 -0.77
N ALA A 556 28.67 -8.85 -1.25
CA ALA A 556 29.95 -9.56 -1.20
C ALA A 556 30.48 -9.66 0.24
N ASP A 557 30.30 -8.59 1.03
CA ASP A 557 30.52 -8.53 2.47
C ASP A 557 29.27 -7.92 3.12
N ALA A 558 28.61 -8.68 3.96
CA ALA A 558 27.38 -8.28 4.64
C ALA A 558 27.61 -7.87 6.11
N SER A 559 28.85 -7.71 6.57
CA SER A 559 29.17 -7.40 7.97
C SER A 559 28.57 -6.07 8.42
N GLN A 560 28.65 -5.04 7.58
CA GLN A 560 28.03 -3.73 7.86
C GLN A 560 26.51 -3.82 7.95
N VAL A 561 25.89 -4.61 7.07
CA VAL A 561 24.44 -4.85 7.05
C VAL A 561 24.00 -5.54 8.32
N GLU A 562 24.75 -6.55 8.76
CA GLU A 562 24.45 -7.27 10.00
C GLU A 562 24.56 -6.35 11.22
N ALA A 563 25.63 -5.57 11.33
CA ALA A 563 25.83 -4.62 12.42
C ALA A 563 24.68 -3.58 12.50
N SER A 564 24.31 -3.03 11.37
CA SER A 564 23.22 -2.05 11.27
C SER A 564 21.87 -2.67 11.68
N LEU A 565 21.56 -3.88 11.22
CA LEU A 565 20.31 -4.57 11.56
C LEU A 565 20.25 -5.01 13.03
N GLN A 566 21.40 -5.34 13.65
CA GLN A 566 21.48 -5.61 15.09
C GLN A 566 21.14 -4.39 15.92
N GLU A 567 21.55 -3.21 15.47
CA GLU A 567 21.25 -1.96 16.16
C GLU A 567 19.79 -1.56 15.95
N LYS A 568 19.35 -1.49 14.69
CA LYS A 568 18.00 -1.11 14.32
C LYS A 568 17.63 -1.53 12.89
N TYR A 569 16.48 -2.12 12.71
CA TYR A 569 15.96 -2.43 11.38
C TYR A 569 14.86 -1.46 10.90
N PHE A 570 14.16 -0.77 11.79
CA PHE A 570 13.36 0.39 11.39
C PHE A 570 14.25 1.51 10.86
N ILE A 571 13.76 2.30 9.93
CA ILE A 571 14.53 3.39 9.34
C ILE A 571 14.54 4.57 10.31
N ASP A 572 15.74 5.09 10.57
CA ASP A 572 15.89 6.33 11.34
C ASP A 572 15.51 7.54 10.51
N TRP A 573 14.98 8.53 11.18
CA TRP A 573 14.76 9.85 10.65
C TRP A 573 14.96 10.89 11.75
N THR A 574 15.54 12.00 11.38
CA THR A 574 15.63 13.19 12.23
C THR A 574 14.86 14.31 11.54
N LEU A 575 13.96 14.96 12.26
CA LEU A 575 13.44 16.26 11.86
C LEU A 575 14.50 17.28 12.32
N GLU A 576 15.25 17.87 11.36
CA GLU A 576 16.07 19.06 11.61
C GLU A 576 15.19 20.31 11.67
#